data_6ea5ec3124d0ada8799e9a522573b67e
#
_entry.id   6ea5ec3124d0ada8799e9a522573b67e
#
_cell.length_a   1.000
_cell.length_b   1.000
_cell.length_c   1.000
_cell.angle_alpha   90.00
_cell.angle_beta   90.00
_cell.angle_gamma   90.00
#
_symmetry.space_group_name_H-M   'P 1'
#
loop_
_entity.id
_entity.type
_entity.pdbx_description
1 polymer ?
#
loop_
_entity_poly.entity_id
_entity_poly.type
_entity_poly.pdbx_seq_one_letter_code
_entity_poly.pdbx_strand_id
1 'polypeptide(L)'
;EQEKLRRSHFPPTQKKNSKKKAQQKRKHKEKQIMIQPEILYEDAQLIICYKPAGIATQTKKLGQKDMVSILLNHVAQEGTGQPFIGVVHRLDQPVEGVMVFAKTKQAAAKLSAQVKDHSFGKKYYAKVRLPEGKTFEQATGHEKTGTLQDWIQFEPKENKSCVIEQKQ
;
A
#
# COMPACT_ATOMS: atom_id res chain seq x y z
N GLU A 1 -26.49 61.65 24.22
CA GLU A 1 -27.43 60.50 24.13
C GLU A 1 -27.48 60.03 22.68
N GLN A 2 -26.74 59.02 22.31
CA GLN A 2 -26.81 58.11 21.16
C GLN A 2 -25.40 57.67 20.71
N GLU A 3 -24.68 57.00 21.59
CA GLU A 3 -23.45 56.29 21.20
C GLU A 3 -23.23 55.03 22.03
N LYS A 4 -24.17 54.10 21.96
CA LYS A 4 -24.04 52.74 22.44
C LYS A 4 -24.96 51.87 21.60
N LEU A 5 -24.41 51.20 20.59
CA LEU A 5 -24.94 49.90 20.06
C LEU A 5 -24.29 49.61 18.69
N ARG A 6 -23.05 49.14 18.68
CA ARG A 6 -22.53 48.26 17.61
C ARG A 6 -21.47 47.30 18.20
N ARG A 7 -21.88 46.39 19.05
CA ARG A 7 -21.10 45.19 19.28
C ARG A 7 -21.54 44.19 18.21
N SER A 8 -20.72 44.08 17.17
CA SER A 8 -20.87 43.11 16.11
C SER A 8 -20.78 41.67 16.68
N HIS A 9 -21.88 40.97 16.50
CA HIS A 9 -22.02 39.54 16.82
C HIS A 9 -21.22 38.72 15.80
N PHE A 10 -19.97 38.32 16.13
CA PHE A 10 -19.25 37.34 15.36
C PHE A 10 -19.57 35.93 15.89
N PRO A 11 -19.99 35.00 15.02
CA PRO A 11 -20.35 33.65 15.46
C PRO A 11 -19.07 32.84 15.84
N PRO A 12 -19.09 32.09 16.95
CA PRO A 12 -17.91 31.36 17.49
C PRO A 12 -17.63 30.00 16.80
N THR A 13 -18.08 29.77 15.58
CA THR A 13 -18.10 28.44 14.96
C THR A 13 -16.84 28.05 14.20
N GLN A 14 -15.95 28.97 13.85
CA GLN A 14 -14.75 28.63 13.04
C GLN A 14 -13.57 28.05 13.86
N LYS A 15 -13.43 28.37 15.14
CA LYS A 15 -12.32 27.90 15.99
C LYS A 15 -12.46 26.42 16.44
N LYS A 16 -13.67 25.88 16.49
CA LYS A 16 -13.91 24.48 16.87
C LYS A 16 -13.57 23.49 15.74
N ASN A 17 -13.77 23.87 14.49
CA ASN A 17 -13.47 23.02 13.33
C ASN A 17 -11.97 22.92 13.01
N SER A 18 -11.20 23.99 13.25
CA SER A 18 -9.74 23.96 13.07
C SER A 18 -9.03 23.08 14.11
N LYS A 19 -9.49 23.09 15.37
CA LYS A 19 -8.94 22.23 16.43
C LYS A 19 -9.24 20.74 16.17
N LYS A 20 -10.46 20.39 15.71
CA LYS A 20 -10.81 19.02 15.35
C LYS A 20 -9.99 18.49 14.15
N LYS A 21 -9.79 19.32 13.10
CA LYS A 21 -8.94 18.97 11.96
C LYS A 21 -7.47 18.82 12.36
N ALA A 22 -6.96 19.65 13.26
CA ALA A 22 -5.59 19.55 13.76
C ALA A 22 -5.38 18.30 14.64
N GLN A 23 -6.33 17.95 15.50
CA GLN A 23 -6.31 16.71 16.29
C GLN A 23 -6.40 15.46 15.42
N GLN A 24 -7.24 15.48 14.38
CA GLN A 24 -7.38 14.38 13.45
C GLN A 24 -6.10 14.17 12.61
N LYS A 25 -5.44 15.27 12.18
CA LYS A 25 -4.12 15.23 11.54
C LYS A 25 -3.02 14.71 12.48
N ARG A 26 -3.04 15.09 13.77
CA ARG A 26 -2.10 14.58 14.78
C ARG A 26 -2.28 13.08 15.01
N LYS A 27 -3.51 12.60 15.23
CA LYS A 27 -3.82 11.16 15.40
C LYS A 27 -3.45 10.35 14.15
N HIS A 28 -3.64 10.91 12.96
CA HIS A 28 -3.24 10.25 11.70
C HIS A 28 -1.70 10.19 11.56
N LYS A 29 -1.00 11.25 11.97
CA LYS A 29 0.47 11.31 11.99
C LYS A 29 1.07 10.38 13.05
N GLU A 30 0.47 10.30 14.25
CA GLU A 30 0.88 9.38 15.31
C GLU A 30 0.65 7.92 14.92
N LYS A 31 -0.47 7.60 14.26
CA LYS A 31 -0.75 6.25 13.74
C LYS A 31 0.23 5.87 12.62
N GLN A 32 0.69 6.82 11.80
CA GLN A 32 1.69 6.59 10.77
C GLN A 32 3.11 6.36 11.32
N ILE A 33 3.42 6.90 12.51
CA ILE A 33 4.73 6.71 13.17
C ILE A 33 4.88 5.30 13.74
N MET A 34 3.77 4.61 14.05
CA MET A 34 3.75 3.29 14.68
C MET A 34 3.73 2.11 13.69
N ILE A 35 3.50 2.37 12.40
CA ILE A 35 3.46 1.30 11.40
C ILE A 35 4.86 1.13 10.82
N GLN A 36 5.61 0.16 11.34
CA GLN A 36 6.90 -0.25 10.79
C GLN A 36 6.78 -1.65 10.19
N PRO A 37 7.49 -1.94 9.08
CA PRO A 37 7.59 -3.30 8.56
C PRO A 37 8.34 -4.19 9.55
N GLU A 38 7.87 -5.41 9.71
CA GLU A 38 8.58 -6.44 10.45
C GLU A 38 9.60 -7.10 9.51
N ILE A 39 10.89 -7.09 9.89
CA ILE A 39 11.94 -7.77 9.14
C ILE A 39 11.92 -9.24 9.56
N LEU A 40 11.64 -10.14 8.60
CA LEU A 40 11.55 -11.58 8.81
C LEU A 40 12.88 -12.27 8.53
N TYR A 41 13.67 -11.72 7.60
CA TYR A 41 14.99 -12.21 7.22
C TYR A 41 15.79 -11.09 6.58
N GLU A 42 17.08 -11.07 6.86
CA GLU A 42 18.01 -10.12 6.25
C GLU A 42 19.41 -10.75 6.12
N ASP A 43 20.05 -10.51 4.97
CA ASP A 43 21.44 -10.83 4.72
C ASP A 43 22.14 -9.70 3.95
N ALA A 44 23.33 -9.95 3.41
CA ALA A 44 24.08 -8.98 2.60
C ALA A 44 23.41 -8.65 1.25
N GLN A 45 22.50 -9.49 0.75
CA GLN A 45 21.93 -9.40 -0.59
C GLN A 45 20.48 -8.95 -0.61
N LEU A 46 19.67 -9.32 0.40
CA LEU A 46 18.23 -9.09 0.40
C LEU A 46 17.66 -8.89 1.82
N ILE A 47 16.47 -8.28 1.85
CA ILE A 47 15.60 -8.17 3.03
C ILE A 47 14.26 -8.79 2.67
N ILE A 48 13.77 -9.69 3.53
CA ILE A 48 12.40 -10.18 3.52
C ILE A 48 11.66 -9.54 4.70
N CYS A 49 10.58 -8.86 4.44
CA CYS A 49 9.81 -8.18 5.48
C CYS A 49 8.31 -8.29 5.27
N TYR A 50 7.55 -8.16 6.35
CA TYR A 50 6.10 -8.03 6.29
C TYR A 50 5.74 -6.57 6.08
N LYS A 51 5.07 -6.28 4.96
CA LYS A 51 4.50 -4.96 4.69
C LYS A 51 3.13 -4.87 5.33
N PRO A 52 2.90 -3.96 6.30
CA PRO A 52 1.57 -3.76 6.85
C PRO A 52 0.65 -3.03 5.87
N ALA A 53 -0.66 -3.23 6.04
CA ALA A 53 -1.68 -2.46 5.32
C ALA A 53 -1.55 -0.95 5.62
N GLY A 54 -1.81 -0.11 4.63
CA GLY A 54 -1.77 1.35 4.76
C GLY A 54 -0.43 2.00 4.40
N ILE A 55 0.66 1.23 4.23
CA ILE A 55 1.94 1.73 3.71
C ILE A 55 2.06 1.36 2.23
N ALA A 56 2.45 2.31 1.38
CA ALA A 56 2.79 2.04 -0.01
C ALA A 56 4.13 1.29 -0.10
N THR A 57 4.29 0.40 -1.08
CA THR A 57 5.61 -0.18 -1.39
C THR A 57 6.60 0.93 -1.76
N GLN A 58 6.17 1.84 -2.64
CA GLN A 58 6.91 3.01 -3.07
C GLN A 58 5.95 4.12 -3.45
N THR A 59 6.25 5.38 -3.09
CA THR A 59 5.43 6.55 -3.43
C THR A 59 6.28 7.68 -4.01
N LYS A 60 5.65 8.47 -4.89
CA LYS A 60 6.23 9.74 -5.39
C LYS A 60 5.80 10.94 -4.53
N LYS A 61 4.93 10.75 -3.54
CA LYS A 61 4.42 11.83 -2.69
C LYS A 61 5.47 12.23 -1.67
N LEU A 62 5.92 13.49 -1.75
CA LEU A 62 6.88 14.06 -0.81
C LEU A 62 6.32 14.01 0.63
N GLY A 63 7.18 13.61 1.58
CA GLY A 63 6.84 13.55 3.00
C GLY A 63 5.96 12.37 3.42
N GLN A 64 5.58 11.49 2.50
CA GLN A 64 4.90 10.24 2.83
C GLN A 64 5.92 9.10 2.93
N LYS A 65 5.95 8.42 4.09
CA LYS A 65 6.77 7.24 4.29
C LYS A 65 6.24 6.08 3.45
N ASP A 66 7.15 5.32 2.85
CA ASP A 66 6.87 4.08 2.13
C ASP A 66 7.90 3.00 2.53
N MET A 67 7.70 1.77 2.05
CA MET A 67 8.58 0.65 2.39
C MET A 67 10.03 0.93 1.98
N VAL A 68 10.25 1.51 0.77
CA VAL A 68 11.60 1.81 0.26
C VAL A 68 12.30 2.82 1.17
N SER A 69 11.65 3.91 1.53
CA SER A 69 12.27 4.94 2.39
C SER A 69 12.57 4.44 3.81
N ILE A 70 11.71 3.57 4.36
CA ILE A 70 11.93 2.95 5.67
C ILE A 70 13.12 2.00 5.63
N LEU A 71 13.19 1.11 4.63
CA LEU A 71 14.26 0.14 4.49
C LEU A 71 15.60 0.80 4.09
N LEU A 72 15.58 1.87 3.29
CA LEU A 72 16.79 2.67 3.02
C LEU A 72 17.37 3.27 4.31
N ASN A 73 16.51 3.81 5.19
CA ASN A 73 16.96 4.33 6.48
C ASN A 73 17.49 3.22 7.39
N HIS A 74 16.91 2.03 7.35
CA HIS A 74 17.37 0.87 8.10
C HIS A 74 18.78 0.46 7.65
N VAL A 75 18.98 0.23 6.35
CA VAL A 75 20.29 -0.16 5.79
C VAL A 75 21.36 0.94 5.97
N ALA A 76 20.97 2.23 5.92
CA ALA A 76 21.88 3.35 6.12
C ALA A 76 22.47 3.38 7.55
N GLN A 77 21.79 2.85 8.55
CA GLN A 77 22.28 2.77 9.93
C GLN A 77 23.34 1.69 10.11
N GLU A 78 23.45 0.71 9.21
CA GLU A 78 24.46 -0.34 9.23
C GLU A 78 25.85 0.14 8.77
N GLY A 79 25.98 1.35 8.26
CA GLY A 79 27.22 2.12 8.23
C GLY A 79 28.20 1.84 7.08
N THR A 80 27.87 1.09 6.04
CA THR A 80 28.81 0.75 4.96
C THR A 80 28.30 1.15 3.57
N GLY A 81 28.71 2.34 3.11
CA GLY A 81 28.51 2.75 1.71
C GLY A 81 27.16 3.43 1.42
N GLN A 82 26.84 3.61 0.14
CA GLN A 82 25.55 4.17 -0.27
C GLN A 82 24.45 3.11 -0.10
N PRO A 83 23.41 3.39 0.71
CA PRO A 83 22.31 2.46 0.90
C PRO A 83 21.53 2.28 -0.41
N PHE A 84 21.17 1.04 -0.72
CA PHE A 84 20.39 0.70 -1.91
C PHE A 84 19.26 -0.26 -1.53
N ILE A 85 18.06 0.02 -2.03
CA ILE A 85 16.90 -0.89 -1.93
C ILE A 85 16.27 -1.03 -3.32
N GLY A 86 16.36 -2.24 -3.87
CA GLY A 86 15.73 -2.61 -5.14
C GLY A 86 14.35 -3.21 -4.94
N VAL A 87 13.35 -2.62 -5.60
CA VAL A 87 11.95 -3.12 -5.62
C VAL A 87 11.80 -4.06 -6.80
N VAL A 88 11.53 -5.33 -6.56
CA VAL A 88 11.37 -6.36 -7.60
C VAL A 88 9.90 -6.74 -7.84
N HIS A 89 9.04 -6.53 -6.84
CA HIS A 89 7.59 -6.67 -6.93
C HIS A 89 6.89 -5.67 -6.00
N ARG A 90 5.58 -5.53 -6.12
CA ARG A 90 4.80 -4.56 -5.34
C ARG A 90 3.56 -5.21 -4.75
N LEU A 91 3.15 -4.67 -3.60
CA LEU A 91 1.80 -4.80 -3.05
C LEU A 91 1.19 -3.40 -2.98
N ASP A 92 -0.09 -3.30 -3.27
CA ASP A 92 -0.83 -2.05 -3.16
C ASP A 92 -0.87 -1.54 -1.72
N GLN A 93 -1.11 -0.25 -1.55
CA GLN A 93 -1.09 0.38 -0.23
C GLN A 93 -2.03 -0.29 0.79
N PRO A 94 -3.29 -0.66 0.45
CA PRO A 94 -4.19 -1.31 1.39
C PRO A 94 -3.88 -2.80 1.63
N VAL A 95 -3.04 -3.41 0.79
CA VAL A 95 -2.69 -4.84 0.87
C VAL A 95 -1.51 -5.03 1.82
N GLU A 96 -1.58 -6.04 2.66
CA GLU A 96 -0.50 -6.47 3.55
C GLU A 96 0.08 -7.81 3.10
N GLY A 97 1.31 -8.11 3.50
CA GLY A 97 1.95 -9.38 3.21
C GLY A 97 3.47 -9.34 3.14
N VAL A 98 4.05 -10.52 2.91
CA VAL A 98 5.50 -10.69 2.83
C VAL A 98 6.01 -10.16 1.49
N MET A 99 7.09 -9.38 1.57
CA MET A 99 7.79 -8.82 0.42
C MET A 99 9.29 -9.07 0.52
N VAL A 100 9.95 -9.20 -0.64
CA VAL A 100 11.39 -9.23 -0.75
C VAL A 100 11.90 -7.94 -1.41
N PHE A 101 12.98 -7.40 -0.86
CA PHE A 101 13.72 -6.26 -1.39
C PHE A 101 15.19 -6.65 -1.56
N ALA A 102 15.82 -6.16 -2.62
CA ALA A 102 17.24 -6.38 -2.84
C ALA A 102 18.08 -5.29 -2.17
N LYS A 103 19.17 -5.66 -1.49
CA LYS A 103 20.16 -4.73 -0.93
C LYS A 103 21.27 -4.40 -1.94
N THR A 104 21.34 -5.13 -3.06
CA THR A 104 22.35 -4.92 -4.12
C THR A 104 21.71 -4.90 -5.50
N LYS A 105 22.32 -4.19 -6.46
CA LYS A 105 21.88 -4.16 -7.85
C LYS A 105 21.89 -5.55 -8.49
N GLN A 106 22.89 -6.38 -8.14
CA GLN A 106 23.00 -7.74 -8.65
C GLN A 106 21.87 -8.64 -8.16
N ALA A 107 21.51 -8.57 -6.86
CA ALA A 107 20.36 -9.29 -6.31
C ALA A 107 19.04 -8.80 -6.94
N ALA A 108 18.89 -7.48 -7.14
CA ALA A 108 17.73 -6.91 -7.79
C ALA A 108 17.55 -7.45 -9.23
N ALA A 109 18.63 -7.55 -10.00
CA ALA A 109 18.60 -8.10 -11.35
C ALA A 109 18.18 -9.58 -11.37
N LYS A 110 18.78 -10.41 -10.48
CA LYS A 110 18.43 -11.84 -10.36
C LYS A 110 16.97 -12.05 -9.96
N LEU A 111 16.49 -11.35 -8.94
CA LEU A 111 15.10 -11.45 -8.49
C LEU A 111 14.12 -10.93 -9.55
N SER A 112 14.46 -9.85 -10.27
CA SER A 112 13.64 -9.33 -11.36
C SER A 112 13.54 -10.32 -12.53
N ALA A 113 14.60 -11.07 -12.82
CA ALA A 113 14.55 -12.15 -13.81
C ALA A 113 13.57 -13.25 -13.39
N GLN A 114 13.60 -13.69 -12.13
CA GLN A 114 12.67 -14.69 -11.59
C GLN A 114 11.21 -14.21 -11.59
N VAL A 115 10.97 -12.90 -11.39
CA VAL A 115 9.61 -12.33 -11.52
C VAL A 115 9.16 -12.35 -12.98
N LYS A 116 10.07 -12.08 -13.93
CA LYS A 116 9.78 -12.03 -15.38
C LYS A 116 9.52 -13.41 -15.97
N ASP A 117 10.28 -14.41 -15.58
CA ASP A 117 10.14 -15.79 -16.08
C ASP A 117 9.12 -16.63 -15.28
N HIS A 118 8.39 -16.00 -14.35
CA HIS A 118 7.38 -16.62 -13.49
C HIS A 118 7.92 -17.71 -12.53
N SER A 119 9.23 -17.85 -12.35
CA SER A 119 9.81 -18.77 -11.36
C SER A 119 9.70 -18.24 -9.92
N PHE A 120 9.41 -16.94 -9.76
CA PHE A 120 9.11 -16.32 -8.46
C PHE A 120 7.67 -16.64 -8.03
N GLY A 121 7.51 -17.66 -7.18
CA GLY A 121 6.20 -18.09 -6.69
C GLY A 121 5.53 -17.01 -5.81
N LYS A 122 4.29 -16.65 -6.14
CA LYS A 122 3.46 -15.73 -5.37
C LYS A 122 2.16 -16.40 -4.96
N LYS A 123 1.82 -16.31 -3.67
CA LYS A 123 0.57 -16.81 -3.11
C LYS A 123 -0.17 -15.68 -2.41
N TYR A 124 -1.49 -15.64 -2.57
CA TYR A 124 -2.33 -14.61 -1.98
C TYR A 124 -3.51 -15.26 -1.25
N TYR A 125 -3.93 -14.64 -0.16
CA TYR A 125 -5.17 -14.93 0.52
C TYR A 125 -6.11 -13.76 0.31
N ALA A 126 -7.34 -14.03 -0.11
CA ALA A 126 -8.36 -13.02 -0.28
C ALA A 126 -9.65 -13.44 0.42
N LYS A 127 -10.24 -12.52 1.18
CA LYS A 127 -11.60 -12.66 1.69
C LYS A 127 -12.56 -12.14 0.62
N VAL A 128 -13.37 -13.02 0.06
CA VAL A 128 -14.33 -12.68 -0.99
C VAL A 128 -15.75 -12.76 -0.45
N ARG A 129 -16.65 -11.97 -1.04
CA ARG A 129 -18.09 -12.06 -0.80
C ARG A 129 -18.72 -12.80 -1.98
N LEU A 130 -19.45 -13.86 -1.68
CA LEU A 130 -20.22 -14.55 -2.69
C LEU A 130 -21.48 -13.75 -3.05
N PRO A 131 -21.99 -13.87 -4.29
CA PRO A 131 -23.32 -13.39 -4.64
C PRO A 131 -24.38 -13.98 -3.72
N GLU A 132 -25.42 -13.20 -3.42
CA GLU A 132 -26.47 -13.61 -2.51
C GLU A 132 -27.14 -14.90 -3.00
N GLY A 133 -27.32 -15.87 -2.08
CA GLY A 133 -27.94 -17.15 -2.37
C GLY A 133 -27.09 -18.15 -3.16
N LYS A 134 -25.80 -17.83 -3.45
CA LYS A 134 -24.90 -18.76 -4.15
C LYS A 134 -23.88 -19.38 -3.21
N THR A 135 -23.61 -20.69 -3.43
CA THR A 135 -22.45 -21.37 -2.84
C THR A 135 -21.17 -21.00 -3.60
N PHE A 136 -20.01 -21.33 -3.02
CA PHE A 136 -18.72 -21.15 -3.70
C PHE A 136 -18.68 -21.87 -5.06
N GLU A 137 -19.12 -23.09 -5.13
CA GLU A 137 -19.19 -23.89 -6.35
C GLU A 137 -20.07 -23.26 -7.42
N GLN A 138 -21.26 -22.78 -7.03
CA GLN A 138 -22.17 -22.10 -7.96
C GLN A 138 -21.64 -20.74 -8.45
N ALA A 139 -20.79 -20.08 -7.66
CA ALA A 139 -20.22 -18.78 -8.02
C ALA A 139 -18.96 -18.91 -8.88
N THR A 140 -18.18 -19.98 -8.72
CA THR A 140 -16.89 -20.17 -9.38
C THR A 140 -16.86 -21.30 -10.40
N GLY A 141 -17.88 -22.20 -10.40
CA GLY A 141 -17.89 -23.43 -11.20
C GLY A 141 -16.90 -24.51 -10.71
N HIS A 142 -16.30 -24.33 -9.52
CA HIS A 142 -15.28 -25.24 -8.98
C HIS A 142 -15.58 -25.59 -7.52
N GLU A 143 -15.35 -26.83 -7.13
CA GLU A 143 -15.58 -27.28 -5.74
C GLU A 143 -14.55 -26.71 -4.76
N LYS A 144 -13.26 -26.87 -5.02
CA LYS A 144 -12.17 -26.45 -4.12
C LYS A 144 -11.04 -25.71 -4.81
N THR A 145 -10.71 -26.13 -6.02
CA THR A 145 -9.61 -25.57 -6.81
C THR A 145 -10.05 -25.38 -8.25
N GLY A 146 -9.51 -24.39 -8.90
CA GLY A 146 -9.78 -24.10 -10.31
C GLY A 146 -8.95 -22.94 -10.83
N THR A 147 -9.04 -22.69 -12.12
CA THR A 147 -8.43 -21.53 -12.78
C THR A 147 -9.54 -20.59 -13.23
N LEU A 148 -9.46 -19.33 -12.77
CA LEU A 148 -10.29 -18.23 -13.28
C LEU A 148 -9.47 -17.46 -14.29
N GLN A 149 -10.05 -17.22 -15.45
CA GLN A 149 -9.41 -16.45 -16.52
C GLN A 149 -10.37 -15.39 -17.02
N ASP A 150 -9.97 -14.13 -16.84
CA ASP A 150 -10.76 -12.97 -17.24
C ASP A 150 -9.94 -12.05 -18.15
N TRP A 151 -10.62 -11.41 -19.08
CA TRP A 151 -10.06 -10.31 -19.84
C TRP A 151 -10.29 -9.02 -19.08
N ILE A 152 -9.22 -8.26 -18.82
CA ILE A 152 -9.28 -7.04 -18.04
C ILE A 152 -8.92 -5.85 -18.91
N GLN A 153 -9.82 -4.88 -18.98
CA GLN A 153 -9.59 -3.59 -19.63
C GLN A 153 -9.44 -2.51 -18.56
N PHE A 154 -8.38 -1.71 -18.70
CA PHE A 154 -8.20 -0.53 -17.86
C PHE A 154 -8.88 0.68 -18.48
N GLU A 155 -9.76 1.37 -17.73
CA GLU A 155 -10.40 2.61 -18.12
C GLU A 155 -9.68 3.80 -17.47
N PRO A 156 -8.84 4.54 -18.23
CA PRO A 156 -8.00 5.60 -17.66
C PRO A 156 -8.79 6.76 -17.05
N LYS A 157 -9.97 7.09 -17.61
CA LYS A 157 -10.79 8.21 -17.14
C LYS A 157 -11.34 7.96 -15.73
N GLU A 158 -11.70 6.72 -15.45
CA GLU A 158 -12.23 6.31 -14.14
C GLU A 158 -11.14 5.76 -13.21
N ASN A 159 -9.92 5.58 -13.73
CA ASN A 159 -8.81 4.91 -13.03
C ASN A 159 -9.25 3.54 -12.45
N LYS A 160 -9.96 2.77 -13.26
CA LYS A 160 -10.60 1.52 -12.86
C LYS A 160 -10.33 0.42 -13.88
N SER A 161 -10.13 -0.81 -13.39
CA SER A 161 -10.09 -2.01 -14.23
C SER A 161 -11.44 -2.71 -14.19
N CYS A 162 -11.94 -3.12 -15.34
CA CYS A 162 -13.20 -3.86 -15.50
C CYS A 162 -12.94 -5.17 -16.23
N VAL A 163 -13.66 -6.21 -15.85
CA VAL A 163 -13.72 -7.46 -16.61
C VAL A 163 -14.57 -7.18 -17.85
N ILE A 164 -14.07 -7.61 -19.00
CA ILE A 164 -14.75 -7.49 -20.29
C ILE A 164 -14.95 -8.88 -20.89
N GLU A 165 -16.04 -9.06 -21.62
CA GLU A 165 -16.25 -10.25 -22.44
C GLU A 165 -15.29 -10.21 -23.64
N GLN A 166 -14.71 -11.36 -23.97
CA GLN A 166 -13.90 -11.49 -25.18
C GLN A 166 -14.82 -11.25 -26.38
N LYS A 167 -14.64 -10.14 -27.10
CA LYS A 167 -15.26 -10.00 -28.41
C LYS A 167 -14.63 -11.03 -29.34
N GLN A 168 -15.44 -11.97 -29.78
CA GLN A 168 -15.08 -12.92 -30.86
C GLN A 168 -14.78 -12.17 -32.15
#